data_7f1a502fe174ed91cd3934cbf0ad1d4e
#
_entry.id   7f1a502fe174ed91cd3934cbf0ad1d4e
#
_cell.length_a   1.000
_cell.length_b   1.000
_cell.length_c   1.000
_cell.angle_alpha   90.00
_cell.angle_beta   90.00
_cell.angle_gamma   90.00
#
_symmetry.space_group_name_H-M   'P 1'
#
loop_
_entity.id
_entity.type
_entity.pdbx_description
1 polymer ?
#
loop_
_entity_poly.entity_id
_entity_poly.type
_entity_poly.pdbx_seq_one_letter_code
_entity_poly.pdbx_strand_id
1 'polypeptide(L)'
;MTSEPASYKLVWFVPEEALDATRDAVFAAGAGRIGAYERCSWYAAGTGTFLGGEGTSPVLGEAGREERVPELRVETVVPADRLADVLGALRAAHPYEEPAYDVYPLAS
;
A
#
# COMPACT_ATOMS: atom_id res chain seq x y z
N MET A 1 21.06 -23.39 -2.09
CA MET A 1 21.16 -22.11 -1.37
C MET A 1 20.08 -21.17 -1.83
N THR A 2 19.32 -20.64 -0.90
CA THR A 2 18.29 -19.66 -1.22
C THR A 2 18.86 -18.26 -1.13
N SER A 3 18.52 -17.42 -2.07
CA SER A 3 18.90 -16.02 -2.06
C SER A 3 17.74 -15.17 -1.56
N GLU A 4 18.05 -14.14 -0.80
CA GLU A 4 17.05 -13.15 -0.47
C GLU A 4 16.58 -12.43 -1.73
N PRO A 5 15.31 -12.07 -1.85
CA PRO A 5 14.87 -11.27 -3.00
C PRO A 5 15.58 -9.93 -3.03
N ALA A 6 15.95 -9.48 -4.22
CA ALA A 6 16.54 -8.16 -4.39
C ALA A 6 15.49 -7.07 -4.30
N SER A 7 14.25 -7.39 -4.62
CA SER A 7 13.16 -6.41 -4.61
C SER A 7 11.81 -7.09 -4.34
N TYR A 8 10.84 -6.25 -4.03
CA TYR A 8 9.48 -6.67 -3.72
C TYR A 8 8.49 -5.85 -4.52
N LYS A 9 7.32 -6.45 -4.75
CA LYS A 9 6.16 -5.71 -5.22
C LYS A 9 5.33 -5.33 -4.01
N LEU A 10 5.12 -4.04 -3.81
CA LEU A 10 4.22 -3.54 -2.78
C LEU A 10 2.89 -3.21 -3.44
N VAL A 11 1.81 -3.72 -2.86
CA VAL A 11 0.46 -3.43 -3.30
C VAL A 11 -0.28 -2.85 -2.11
N TRP A 12 -0.98 -1.73 -2.31
CA TRP A 12 -1.84 -1.21 -1.24
C TRP A 12 -3.16 -0.71 -1.82
N PHE A 13 -4.14 -0.59 -0.95
CA PHE A 13 -5.48 -0.15 -1.30
C PHE A 13 -5.76 1.15 -0.57
N VAL A 14 -6.26 2.14 -1.27
CA VAL A 14 -6.33 3.51 -0.73
C VAL A 14 -7.50 4.26 -1.37
N PRO A 15 -8.21 5.10 -0.59
CA PRO A 15 -9.20 5.97 -1.20
C PRO A 15 -8.52 6.98 -2.12
N GLU A 16 -9.25 7.42 -3.14
CA GLU A 16 -8.69 8.28 -4.17
C GLU A 16 -8.06 9.55 -3.61
N GLU A 17 -8.67 10.15 -2.59
CA GLU A 17 -8.17 11.40 -2.00
C GLU A 17 -6.83 11.24 -1.29
N ALA A 18 -6.44 10.02 -0.95
CA ALA A 18 -5.15 9.76 -0.32
C ALA A 18 -4.14 9.07 -1.25
N LEU A 19 -4.47 8.94 -2.54
CA LEU A 19 -3.59 8.29 -3.51
C LEU A 19 -2.22 8.97 -3.58
N ASP A 20 -2.22 10.27 -3.84
CA ASP A 20 -0.96 10.98 -4.04
C ASP A 20 -0.15 11.09 -2.75
N ALA A 21 -0.80 11.27 -1.60
CA ALA A 21 -0.08 11.32 -0.33
C ALA A 21 0.65 10.00 -0.05
N THR A 22 -0.01 8.86 -0.27
CA THR A 22 0.64 7.56 -0.06
C THR A 22 1.73 7.31 -1.09
N ARG A 23 1.50 7.64 -2.36
CA ARG A 23 2.51 7.51 -3.41
C ARG A 23 3.74 8.36 -3.09
N ASP A 24 3.54 9.63 -2.75
CA ASP A 24 4.65 10.51 -2.41
C ASP A 24 5.47 9.97 -1.24
N ALA A 25 4.79 9.44 -0.22
CA ALA A 25 5.46 8.89 0.96
C ALA A 25 6.33 7.69 0.61
N VAL A 26 5.80 6.73 -0.15
CA VAL A 26 6.56 5.52 -0.47
C VAL A 26 7.71 5.82 -1.44
N PHE A 27 7.52 6.75 -2.37
CA PHE A 27 8.60 7.13 -3.28
C PHE A 27 9.71 7.86 -2.56
N ALA A 28 9.37 8.76 -1.63
CA ALA A 28 10.37 9.45 -0.83
C ALA A 28 11.20 8.48 0.02
N ALA A 29 10.59 7.37 0.44
CA ALA A 29 11.26 6.34 1.24
C ALA A 29 12.10 5.36 0.40
N GLY A 30 12.03 5.44 -0.93
CA GLY A 30 12.89 4.66 -1.81
C GLY A 30 12.20 3.71 -2.77
N ALA A 31 10.86 3.70 -2.82
CA ALA A 31 10.12 2.86 -3.76
C ALA A 31 10.08 3.47 -5.16
N GLY A 32 9.72 2.66 -6.16
CA GLY A 32 9.34 3.14 -7.48
C GLY A 32 10.47 3.38 -8.46
N ARG A 33 11.65 2.87 -8.21
CA ARG A 33 12.78 3.05 -9.13
C ARG A 33 12.97 1.83 -10.01
N ILE A 34 12.98 2.04 -11.32
CA ILE A 34 13.26 1.01 -12.30
C ILE A 34 14.26 1.58 -13.30
N GLY A 35 15.51 1.12 -13.23
CA GLY A 35 16.57 1.68 -14.05
C GLY A 35 16.73 3.17 -13.77
N ALA A 36 16.64 3.99 -14.81
CA ALA A 36 16.76 5.43 -14.69
C ALA A 36 15.41 6.12 -14.43
N TYR A 37 14.34 5.36 -14.33
CA TYR A 37 13.01 5.92 -14.07
C TYR A 37 12.73 5.94 -12.58
N GLU A 38 12.02 6.98 -12.13
CA GLU A 38 11.60 7.14 -10.75
C GLU A 38 10.08 7.19 -10.68
N ARG A 39 9.54 7.00 -9.49
CA ARG A 39 8.10 7.10 -9.20
C ARG A 39 7.25 6.16 -10.08
N CYS A 40 7.80 4.99 -10.38
CA CYS A 40 7.10 4.00 -11.18
C CYS A 40 6.02 3.34 -10.33
N SER A 41 4.79 3.41 -10.80
CA SER A 41 3.67 2.77 -10.14
C SER A 41 2.56 2.51 -11.16
N TRP A 42 1.63 1.68 -10.75
CA TRP A 42 0.42 1.40 -11.53
C TRP A 42 -0.75 1.40 -10.57
N TYR A 43 -1.91 1.90 -10.98
CA TYR A 43 -3.09 1.82 -10.13
C TYR A 43 -4.36 1.71 -10.94
N ALA A 44 -5.40 1.16 -10.30
CA ALA A 44 -6.71 0.98 -10.90
C ALA A 44 -7.79 1.12 -9.84
N ALA A 45 -8.95 1.56 -10.28
CA ALA A 45 -10.11 1.73 -9.39
C ALA A 45 -10.82 0.40 -9.17
N GLY A 46 -11.34 0.24 -7.98
CA GLY A 46 -12.10 -0.94 -7.61
C GLY A 46 -12.97 -0.64 -6.40
N THR A 47 -13.52 -1.70 -5.80
CA THR A 47 -14.38 -1.60 -4.64
C THR A 47 -13.80 -2.45 -3.52
N GLY A 48 -13.53 -1.83 -2.38
CA GLY A 48 -13.12 -2.55 -1.18
C GLY A 48 -14.30 -2.86 -0.29
N THR A 49 -14.23 -3.95 0.43
CA THR A 49 -15.29 -4.33 1.39
C THR A 49 -14.65 -4.62 2.74
N PHE A 50 -15.36 -4.28 3.80
CA PHE A 50 -14.92 -4.64 5.14
C PHE A 50 -16.10 -4.65 6.10
N LEU A 51 -15.91 -5.39 7.20
CA LEU A 51 -16.86 -5.43 8.29
C LEU A 51 -16.05 -5.20 9.56
N GLY A 52 -16.22 -4.03 10.18
CA GLY A 52 -15.56 -3.74 11.45
C GLY A 52 -16.16 -4.59 12.55
N GLY A 53 -15.33 -5.40 13.21
CA GLY A 53 -15.75 -6.22 14.32
C GLY A 53 -15.88 -5.39 15.60
N GLU A 54 -16.34 -6.07 16.66
CA GLU A 54 -16.43 -5.45 17.97
C GLU A 54 -15.04 -4.98 18.41
N GLY A 55 -14.96 -3.75 18.90
CA GLY A 55 -13.70 -3.17 19.35
C GLY A 55 -12.92 -2.39 18.30
N THR A 56 -13.39 -2.35 17.04
CA THR A 56 -12.73 -1.52 16.03
C THR A 56 -13.27 -0.09 16.08
N SER A 57 -12.45 0.84 15.55
CA SER A 57 -12.84 2.25 15.38
C SER A 57 -12.62 2.64 13.94
N PRO A 58 -13.44 2.14 13.02
CA PRO A 58 -13.21 2.38 11.59
C PRO A 58 -13.38 3.85 11.22
N VAL A 59 -12.54 4.31 10.31
CA VAL A 59 -12.61 5.67 9.77
C VAL A 59 -13.90 5.85 8.96
N LEU A 60 -14.32 4.79 8.25
CA LEU A 60 -15.54 4.77 7.45
C LEU A 60 -16.46 3.69 7.98
N GLY A 61 -17.78 3.98 7.97
CA GLY A 61 -18.78 3.01 8.36
C GLY A 61 -18.89 2.80 9.86
N GLU A 62 -19.52 1.72 10.25
CA GLU A 62 -19.80 1.38 11.63
C GLU A 62 -19.39 -0.06 11.91
N ALA A 63 -18.96 -0.33 13.15
CA ALA A 63 -18.69 -1.69 13.58
C ALA A 63 -19.95 -2.55 13.44
N GLY A 64 -19.82 -3.77 12.97
CA GLY A 64 -20.93 -4.70 12.81
C GLY A 64 -21.71 -4.56 11.51
N ARG A 65 -21.31 -3.66 10.62
CA ARG A 65 -21.97 -3.47 9.33
C ARG A 65 -20.96 -3.59 8.20
N GLU A 66 -21.27 -4.40 7.19
CA GLU A 66 -20.40 -4.51 6.01
C GLU A 66 -20.51 -3.25 5.17
N GLU A 67 -19.36 -2.72 4.81
CA GLU A 67 -19.24 -1.52 3.98
C GLU A 67 -18.64 -1.87 2.64
N ARG A 68 -19.02 -1.12 1.61
CA ARG A 68 -18.42 -1.18 0.28
C ARG A 68 -17.95 0.22 -0.05
N VAL A 69 -16.66 0.37 -0.30
CA VAL A 69 -16.09 1.69 -0.55
C VAL A 69 -15.30 1.69 -1.85
N PRO A 70 -15.40 2.76 -2.64
CA PRO A 70 -14.53 2.91 -3.80
C PRO A 70 -13.10 3.13 -3.32
N GLU A 71 -12.17 2.42 -3.93
CA GLU A 71 -10.77 2.60 -3.63
C GLU A 71 -9.89 2.24 -4.82
N LEU A 72 -8.62 2.59 -4.73
CA LEU A 72 -7.65 2.28 -5.76
C LEU A 72 -6.71 1.19 -5.26
N ARG A 73 -6.37 0.27 -6.14
CA ARG A 73 -5.28 -0.67 -5.93
C ARG A 73 -4.04 -0.05 -6.55
N VAL A 74 -2.97 0.08 -5.78
CA VAL A 74 -1.74 0.71 -6.23
C VAL A 74 -0.60 -0.29 -6.11
N GLU A 75 0.27 -0.34 -7.12
CA GLU A 75 1.42 -1.24 -7.12
C GLU A 75 2.70 -0.48 -7.42
N THR A 76 3.77 -0.83 -6.73
CA THR A 76 5.09 -0.29 -7.02
C THR A 76 6.17 -1.31 -6.65
N VAL A 77 7.39 -1.06 -7.05
CA VAL A 77 8.52 -1.93 -6.70
C VAL A 77 9.33 -1.29 -5.58
N VAL A 78 9.89 -2.13 -4.71
CA VAL A 78 10.63 -1.66 -3.54
C VAL A 78 11.93 -2.46 -3.44
N PRO A 79 13.11 -1.80 -3.41
CA PRO A 79 14.35 -2.51 -3.13
C PRO A 79 14.30 -3.15 -1.75
N ALA A 80 14.88 -4.33 -1.61
CA ALA A 80 14.81 -5.07 -0.34
C ALA A 80 15.33 -4.26 0.84
N ASP A 81 16.38 -3.48 0.65
CA ASP A 81 16.99 -2.69 1.72
C ASP A 81 16.17 -1.45 2.10
N ARG A 82 15.10 -1.16 1.38
CA ARG A 82 14.21 -0.04 1.68
C ARG A 82 12.83 -0.48 2.16
N LEU A 83 12.58 -1.77 2.22
CA LEU A 83 11.24 -2.27 2.52
C LEU A 83 10.70 -1.76 3.86
N ALA A 84 11.47 -1.83 4.92
CA ALA A 84 11.01 -1.39 6.24
C ALA A 84 10.67 0.09 6.25
N ASP A 85 11.51 0.94 5.63
CA ASP A 85 11.28 2.38 5.56
C ASP A 85 10.03 2.70 4.73
N VAL A 86 9.86 2.00 3.62
CA VAL A 86 8.71 2.20 2.73
C VAL A 86 7.41 1.81 3.44
N LEU A 87 7.38 0.67 4.12
CA LEU A 87 6.18 0.24 4.84
C LEU A 87 5.84 1.20 5.99
N GLY A 88 6.85 1.70 6.70
CA GLY A 88 6.63 2.71 7.72
C GLY A 88 6.02 3.98 7.15
N ALA A 89 6.55 4.45 6.01
CA ALA A 89 6.03 5.64 5.33
C ALA A 89 4.60 5.44 4.84
N LEU A 90 4.30 4.26 4.29
CA LEU A 90 2.94 3.93 3.85
C LEU A 90 1.96 3.99 5.01
N ARG A 91 2.28 3.33 6.11
CA ARG A 91 1.39 3.32 7.28
C ARG A 91 1.17 4.71 7.85
N ALA A 92 2.21 5.55 7.85
CA ALA A 92 2.09 6.91 8.36
C ALA A 92 1.21 7.80 7.48
N ALA A 93 1.22 7.57 6.17
CA ALA A 93 0.48 8.40 5.21
C ALA A 93 -0.94 7.89 4.94
N HIS A 94 -1.22 6.63 5.25
CA HIS A 94 -2.53 6.03 4.96
C HIS A 94 -3.56 6.47 5.99
N PRO A 95 -4.81 6.82 5.57
CA PRO A 95 -5.80 7.34 6.50
C PRO A 95 -6.49 6.27 7.36
N TYR A 96 -6.39 4.99 7.02
CA TYR A 96 -7.12 3.94 7.72
C TYR A 96 -6.38 3.46 8.95
N GLU A 97 -7.14 3.01 9.95
CA GLU A 97 -6.64 2.41 11.17
C GLU A 97 -5.73 1.21 10.86
N GLU A 98 -6.21 0.34 9.98
CA GLU A 98 -5.47 -0.83 9.54
C GLU A 98 -5.48 -0.87 8.01
N PRO A 99 -4.49 -0.25 7.37
CA PRO A 99 -4.46 -0.24 5.91
C PRO A 99 -4.21 -1.64 5.34
N ALA A 100 -4.88 -1.94 4.24
CA ALA A 100 -4.65 -3.21 3.54
C ALA A 100 -3.48 -3.04 2.58
N TYR A 101 -2.46 -3.86 2.75
CA TYR A 101 -1.35 -3.90 1.81
C TYR A 101 -0.72 -5.29 1.81
N ASP A 102 -0.05 -5.60 0.71
CA ASP A 102 0.63 -6.88 0.53
C ASP A 102 2.02 -6.65 -0.03
N VAL A 103 2.94 -7.53 0.31
CA VAL A 103 4.31 -7.48 -0.16
C VAL A 103 4.64 -8.83 -0.78
N TYR A 104 5.03 -8.82 -2.05
CA TYR A 104 5.38 -10.02 -2.77
C TYR A 104 6.86 -10.00 -3.15
N PRO A 105 7.62 -11.06 -2.83
CA PRO A 105 9.00 -11.12 -3.31
C PRO A 105 9.01 -11.28 -4.83
N LEU A 106 9.93 -10.59 -5.47
CA LEU A 106 10.08 -10.67 -6.92
C LEU A 106 11.29 -11.53 -7.26
N ALA A 107 11.12 -12.36 -8.28
CA ALA A 107 12.25 -13.07 -8.85
C ALA A 107 13.08 -12.07 -9.62
N SER A 108 14.30 -11.87 -9.25
CA SER A 108 15.15 -10.85 -9.86
C SER A 108 15.85 -11.31 -11.12
#